data_eb714c6f7aaf4fadc6f038d0b2db9224
#
_entry.id   eb714c6f7aaf4fadc6f038d0b2db9224
#
_cell.length_a   1.000
_cell.length_b   1.000
_cell.length_c   1.000
_cell.angle_alpha   90.00
_cell.angle_beta   90.00
_cell.angle_gamma   90.00
#
_symmetry.space_group_name_H-M   'P 1'
#
loop_
_entity.id
_entity.type
_entity.pdbx_description
1 polymer ?
#
loop_
_entity_poly.entity_id
_entity_poly.type
_entity_poly.pdbx_seq_one_letter_code
_entity_poly.pdbx_strand_id
1 'polypeptide(L)'
;MKKFAILANLALLLFVASCSNEKAAEPVKPAESYPTTTNIRYIDMDSITAHYNLASDYKEWLVKETDRLEKKIKGLYSAAQKFENECQVKAKNNGYLTEASYNADLQKYQNMVVNAQKQEQTIRRRATEEDAEWQKQLQDSILSFIEDYNKEHKYDAILFKAAGVYFNPALDITTEVIDGLNARYNKVAAPAEEKAEKADEKAKK
;
A
#
# COMPACT_ATOMS: atom_id res chain seq x y z
N MET A 1 -8.75 44.72 -52.35
CA MET A 1 -7.99 45.67 -53.18
C MET A 1 -6.52 45.30 -53.06
N LYS A 2 -5.94 45.08 -54.28
CA LYS A 2 -4.53 45.23 -54.63
C LYS A 2 -3.57 44.25 -53.95
N LYS A 3 -3.05 43.29 -54.60
CA LYS A 3 -2.20 43.15 -55.81
C LYS A 3 -0.71 42.89 -55.44
N PHE A 4 -0.16 41.77 -55.95
CA PHE A 4 1.15 41.58 -56.60
C PHE A 4 2.37 41.72 -55.69
N ALA A 5 3.46 40.97 -55.81
CA ALA A 5 4.06 40.39 -56.99
C ALA A 5 5.04 39.27 -56.63
N ILE A 6 5.12 38.36 -57.53
CA ILE A 6 6.18 37.40 -57.88
C ILE A 6 7.53 38.11 -58.03
N LEU A 7 8.63 37.51 -57.56
CA LEU A 7 9.91 37.54 -58.30
C LEU A 7 10.79 36.36 -57.88
N ALA A 8 11.09 35.56 -58.89
CA ALA A 8 12.08 34.50 -58.91
C ALA A 8 13.49 35.08 -59.05
N ASN A 9 14.48 34.43 -58.49
CA ASN A 9 15.87 34.37 -58.93
C ASN A 9 16.58 33.25 -58.20
N LEU A 10 16.90 32.18 -58.86
CA LEU A 10 18.03 31.80 -59.70
C LEU A 10 19.34 31.67 -58.91
N ALA A 11 19.71 30.41 -58.71
CA ALA A 11 21.01 29.76 -58.71
C ALA A 11 22.24 30.51 -58.13
N LEU A 12 22.85 29.86 -57.11
CA LEU A 12 24.30 29.74 -57.06
C LEU A 12 24.72 28.44 -56.36
N LEU A 13 25.17 27.47 -57.13
CA LEU A 13 25.89 26.28 -56.67
C LEU A 13 27.26 26.71 -56.13
N LEU A 14 27.44 26.48 -54.82
CA LEU A 14 28.78 26.42 -54.25
C LEU A 14 28.98 25.02 -53.65
N PHE A 15 29.73 24.22 -54.38
CA PHE A 15 30.35 23.00 -53.88
C PHE A 15 31.35 23.37 -52.78
N VAL A 16 31.04 23.04 -51.55
CA VAL A 16 32.04 22.93 -50.48
C VAL A 16 32.27 21.44 -50.28
N ALA A 17 33.36 20.94 -50.79
CA ALA A 17 33.90 19.65 -50.39
C ALA A 17 34.32 19.71 -48.94
N SER A 18 33.43 19.27 -48.03
CA SER A 18 33.76 19.00 -46.64
C SER A 18 34.18 17.54 -46.55
N CYS A 19 35.47 17.30 -46.41
CA CYS A 19 35.99 16.01 -45.98
C CYS A 19 35.49 15.76 -44.56
N SER A 20 34.35 15.12 -44.44
CA SER A 20 33.93 14.53 -43.14
C SER A 20 34.64 13.20 -42.97
N ASN A 21 35.44 13.15 -41.95
CA ASN A 21 36.07 11.95 -41.42
C ASN A 21 34.97 10.96 -41.04
N GLU A 22 34.61 10.04 -41.94
CA GLU A 22 33.75 8.90 -41.67
C GLU A 22 34.47 8.01 -40.67
N LYS A 23 34.12 8.21 -39.37
CA LYS A 23 34.29 7.11 -38.43
C LYS A 23 33.44 5.98 -38.96
N ALA A 24 34.09 4.92 -39.40
CA ALA A 24 33.43 3.67 -39.77
C ALA A 24 32.44 3.31 -38.66
N ALA A 25 31.16 3.25 -39.02
CA ALA A 25 30.14 2.72 -38.14
C ALA A 25 30.58 1.30 -37.73
N GLU A 26 30.76 1.06 -36.46
CA GLU A 26 30.99 -0.30 -35.95
C GLU A 26 29.86 -1.17 -36.52
N PRO A 27 30.17 -2.41 -36.97
CA PRO A 27 29.14 -3.30 -37.46
C PRO A 27 28.14 -3.51 -36.32
N VAL A 28 26.91 -3.08 -36.54
CA VAL A 28 25.79 -3.37 -35.67
C VAL A 28 25.77 -4.89 -35.54
N LYS A 29 26.05 -5.41 -34.33
CA LYS A 29 25.88 -6.82 -34.03
C LYS A 29 24.51 -7.24 -34.54
N PRO A 30 24.39 -8.36 -35.27
CA PRO A 30 23.08 -8.86 -35.65
C PRO A 30 22.24 -8.94 -34.40
N ALA A 31 21.03 -8.36 -34.43
CA ALA A 31 20.09 -8.50 -33.35
C ALA A 31 19.98 -10.00 -33.05
N GLU A 32 20.26 -10.39 -31.82
CA GLU A 32 20.03 -11.76 -31.38
C GLU A 32 18.60 -12.10 -31.80
N SER A 33 18.43 -13.18 -32.54
CA SER A 33 17.12 -13.61 -32.99
C SER A 33 16.36 -14.07 -31.74
N TYR A 34 15.50 -13.18 -31.22
CA TYR A 34 14.57 -13.56 -30.16
C TYR A 34 13.65 -14.67 -30.68
N PRO A 35 13.35 -15.68 -29.88
CA PRO A 35 12.46 -16.76 -30.29
C PRO A 35 11.14 -16.17 -30.79
N THR A 36 10.70 -16.61 -31.97
CA THR A 36 9.50 -16.11 -32.64
C THR A 36 8.17 -16.45 -31.95
N THR A 37 8.22 -17.24 -30.88
CA THR A 37 7.06 -17.61 -30.06
C THR A 37 7.30 -17.20 -28.62
N THR A 38 6.65 -16.11 -28.21
CA THR A 38 6.71 -15.63 -26.84
C THR A 38 5.73 -16.45 -25.97
N ASN A 39 6.25 -17.07 -24.90
CA ASN A 39 5.44 -17.85 -23.97
C ASN A 39 4.98 -16.96 -22.81
N ILE A 40 3.88 -16.22 -23.04
CA ILE A 40 3.30 -15.31 -22.05
C ILE A 40 2.17 -16.02 -21.30
N ARG A 41 2.03 -15.71 -20.01
CA ARG A 41 0.89 -16.10 -19.16
C ARG A 41 0.33 -14.87 -18.47
N TYR A 42 -0.86 -15.00 -17.89
CA TYR A 42 -1.40 -13.97 -17.02
C TYR A 42 -2.01 -14.56 -15.75
N ILE A 43 -2.12 -13.69 -14.75
CA ILE A 43 -2.77 -13.96 -13.48
C ILE A 43 -3.80 -12.87 -13.17
N ASP A 44 -4.88 -13.25 -12.51
CA ASP A 44 -5.92 -12.37 -12.03
C ASP A 44 -5.71 -12.10 -10.53
N MET A 45 -5.25 -10.89 -10.21
CA MET A 45 -4.97 -10.49 -8.83
C MET A 45 -6.23 -10.44 -7.96
N ASP A 46 -7.38 -10.12 -8.53
CA ASP A 46 -8.65 -10.10 -7.78
C ASP A 46 -9.01 -11.52 -7.34
N SER A 47 -8.87 -12.49 -8.25
CA SER A 47 -9.08 -13.90 -7.94
C SER A 47 -8.07 -14.43 -6.92
N ILE A 48 -6.78 -14.07 -7.04
CA ILE A 48 -5.75 -14.44 -6.06
C ILE A 48 -6.12 -13.86 -4.69
N THR A 49 -6.44 -12.57 -4.60
CA THR A 49 -6.81 -11.91 -3.34
C THR A 49 -8.09 -12.49 -2.73
N ALA A 50 -9.00 -13.00 -3.56
CA ALA A 50 -10.24 -13.63 -3.08
C ALA A 50 -10.05 -15.04 -2.50
N HIS A 51 -9.04 -15.80 -2.97
CA HIS A 51 -8.91 -17.23 -2.67
C HIS A 51 -7.58 -17.61 -1.99
N TYR A 52 -6.63 -16.66 -1.84
CA TYR A 52 -5.40 -16.90 -1.12
C TYR A 52 -5.61 -16.83 0.39
N ASN A 53 -5.21 -17.87 1.13
CA ASN A 53 -5.42 -17.98 2.57
C ASN A 53 -4.79 -16.82 3.37
N LEU A 54 -3.59 -16.36 3.00
CA LEU A 54 -2.97 -15.20 3.63
C LEU A 54 -3.84 -13.93 3.46
N ALA A 55 -4.42 -13.72 2.29
CA ALA A 55 -5.32 -12.59 2.04
C ALA A 55 -6.62 -12.71 2.84
N SER A 56 -7.12 -13.92 3.05
CA SER A 56 -8.26 -14.19 3.92
C SER A 56 -7.96 -13.88 5.39
N ASP A 57 -6.81 -14.35 5.89
CA ASP A 57 -6.38 -14.07 7.27
C ASP A 57 -6.13 -12.56 7.48
N TYR A 58 -5.59 -11.87 6.48
CA TYR A 58 -5.46 -10.41 6.54
C TYR A 58 -6.81 -9.70 6.64
N LYS A 59 -7.81 -10.11 5.85
CA LYS A 59 -9.17 -9.54 5.94
C LYS A 59 -9.79 -9.78 7.31
N GLU A 60 -9.65 -10.97 7.85
CA GLU A 60 -10.15 -11.30 9.18
C GLU A 60 -9.47 -10.46 10.27
N TRP A 61 -8.14 -10.34 10.19
CA TRP A 61 -7.38 -9.48 11.09
C TRP A 61 -7.83 -8.02 11.00
N LEU A 62 -8.00 -7.47 9.79
CA LEU A 62 -8.40 -6.08 9.58
C LEU A 62 -9.75 -5.78 10.24
N VAL A 63 -10.72 -6.68 10.11
CA VAL A 63 -12.04 -6.52 10.77
C VAL A 63 -11.91 -6.52 12.29
N LYS A 64 -11.18 -7.48 12.84
CA LYS A 64 -10.97 -7.57 14.30
C LYS A 64 -10.21 -6.36 14.85
N GLU A 65 -9.18 -5.94 14.13
CA GLU A 65 -8.34 -4.81 14.55
C GLU A 65 -9.11 -3.49 14.49
N THR A 66 -9.89 -3.25 13.44
CA THR A 66 -10.75 -2.07 13.33
C THR A 66 -11.71 -1.97 14.54
N ASP A 67 -12.41 -3.07 14.87
CA ASP A 67 -13.32 -3.11 16.03
C ASP A 67 -12.57 -2.86 17.36
N ARG A 68 -11.40 -3.46 17.53
CA ARG A 68 -10.54 -3.25 18.70
C ARG A 68 -10.11 -1.80 18.86
N LEU A 69 -9.67 -1.16 17.77
CA LEU A 69 -9.22 0.23 17.76
C LEU A 69 -10.37 1.20 18.04
N GLU A 70 -11.52 0.99 17.43
CA GLU A 70 -12.71 1.80 17.68
C GLU A 70 -13.14 1.74 19.15
N LYS A 71 -13.19 0.56 19.75
CA LYS A 71 -13.50 0.37 21.17
C LYS A 71 -12.48 1.08 22.05
N LYS A 72 -11.19 0.97 21.74
CA LYS A 72 -10.12 1.63 22.49
C LYS A 72 -10.23 3.15 22.43
N ILE A 73 -10.42 3.73 21.23
CA ILE A 73 -10.59 5.17 21.06
C ILE A 73 -11.83 5.66 21.79
N LYS A 74 -12.97 4.96 21.63
CA LYS A 74 -14.20 5.28 22.35
C LYS A 74 -14.00 5.27 23.87
N GLY A 75 -13.24 4.31 24.39
CA GLY A 75 -12.91 4.22 25.82
C GLY A 75 -12.14 5.45 26.32
N LEU A 76 -11.18 5.96 25.55
CA LEU A 76 -10.40 7.14 25.90
C LEU A 76 -11.28 8.38 26.07
N TYR A 77 -12.18 8.64 25.12
CA TYR A 77 -13.08 9.79 25.16
C TYR A 77 -14.20 9.62 26.18
N SER A 78 -14.68 8.40 26.39
CA SER A 78 -15.70 8.11 27.41
C SER A 78 -15.20 8.43 28.81
N ALA A 79 -13.92 8.20 29.11
CA ALA A 79 -13.34 8.54 30.42
C ALA A 79 -13.30 10.06 30.62
N ALA A 80 -12.94 10.84 29.62
CA ALA A 80 -12.95 12.29 29.69
C ALA A 80 -14.39 12.84 29.84
N GLN A 81 -15.33 12.30 29.07
CA GLN A 81 -16.75 12.67 29.13
C GLN A 81 -17.38 12.37 30.47
N LYS A 82 -17.05 11.21 31.08
CA LYS A 82 -17.52 10.86 32.40
C LYS A 82 -17.00 11.85 33.43
N PHE A 83 -15.73 12.19 33.39
CA PHE A 83 -15.14 13.17 34.30
C PHE A 83 -15.75 14.57 34.13
N GLU A 84 -16.00 15.01 32.88
CA GLU A 84 -16.72 16.24 32.62
C GLU A 84 -18.09 16.28 33.27
N ASN A 85 -18.88 15.21 33.11
CA ASN A 85 -20.20 15.10 33.72
C ASN A 85 -20.12 15.15 35.26
N GLU A 86 -19.14 14.50 35.87
CA GLU A 86 -18.88 14.56 37.31
C GLU A 86 -18.59 16.00 37.77
N CYS A 87 -17.76 16.73 37.01
CA CYS A 87 -17.49 18.15 37.29
C CYS A 87 -18.74 19.03 37.17
N GLN A 88 -19.57 18.79 36.14
CA GLN A 88 -20.84 19.52 35.97
C GLN A 88 -21.81 19.28 37.12
N VAL A 89 -21.97 18.03 37.57
CA VAL A 89 -22.80 17.67 38.73
C VAL A 89 -22.28 18.34 39.99
N LYS A 90 -20.95 18.31 40.20
CA LYS A 90 -20.30 18.97 41.33
C LYS A 90 -20.54 20.48 41.34
N ALA A 91 -20.45 21.13 40.17
CA ALA A 91 -20.74 22.55 40.06
C ALA A 91 -22.21 22.90 40.37
N LYS A 92 -23.16 22.14 39.81
CA LYS A 92 -24.61 22.33 40.05
C LYS A 92 -24.99 22.20 41.53
N ASN A 93 -24.28 21.36 42.26
CA ASN A 93 -24.52 21.12 43.69
C ASN A 93 -23.68 22.00 44.62
N ASN A 94 -23.11 23.11 44.10
CA ASN A 94 -22.18 23.98 44.83
C ASN A 94 -21.02 23.22 45.52
N GLY A 95 -20.58 22.11 44.90
CA GLY A 95 -19.53 21.25 45.46
C GLY A 95 -18.11 21.76 45.31
N TYR A 96 -17.90 22.90 44.68
CA TYR A 96 -16.61 23.58 44.65
C TYR A 96 -16.52 24.63 45.73
N LEU A 97 -15.70 24.37 46.72
CA LEU A 97 -15.48 25.26 47.86
C LEU A 97 -14.55 26.42 47.55
N THR A 98 -13.70 26.26 46.54
CA THR A 98 -12.73 27.28 46.09
C THR A 98 -12.62 27.33 44.60
N GLU A 99 -12.29 28.50 44.04
CA GLU A 99 -11.99 28.65 42.63
C GLU A 99 -10.78 27.78 42.20
N ALA A 100 -9.80 27.63 43.07
CA ALA A 100 -8.65 26.76 42.82
C ALA A 100 -9.06 25.30 42.60
N SER A 101 -10.05 24.78 43.35
CA SER A 101 -10.52 23.41 43.14
C SER A 101 -11.31 23.23 41.83
N TYR A 102 -12.06 24.23 41.41
CA TYR A 102 -12.72 24.24 40.11
C TYR A 102 -11.68 24.25 38.94
N ASN A 103 -10.72 25.14 39.04
CA ASN A 103 -9.66 25.28 38.00
C ASN A 103 -8.80 24.01 37.91
N ALA A 104 -8.54 23.32 39.03
CA ALA A 104 -7.82 22.03 39.03
C ALA A 104 -8.58 20.94 38.30
N ASP A 105 -9.90 20.80 38.52
CA ASP A 105 -10.72 19.82 37.79
C ASP A 105 -10.85 20.18 36.31
N LEU A 106 -10.98 21.47 35.97
CA LEU A 106 -10.98 21.94 34.55
C LEU A 106 -9.66 21.59 33.85
N GLN A 107 -8.54 21.85 34.48
CA GLN A 107 -7.23 21.52 33.94
C GLN A 107 -7.05 20.00 33.76
N LYS A 108 -7.52 19.21 34.73
CA LYS A 108 -7.51 17.76 34.65
C LYS A 108 -8.32 17.26 33.44
N TYR A 109 -9.54 17.79 33.26
CA TYR A 109 -10.36 17.47 32.08
C TYR A 109 -9.64 17.78 30.77
N GLN A 110 -9.09 19.00 30.64
CA GLN A 110 -8.33 19.40 29.47
C GLN A 110 -7.15 18.46 29.20
N ASN A 111 -6.41 18.09 30.24
CA ASN A 111 -5.31 17.13 30.11
C ASN A 111 -5.79 15.74 29.67
N MET A 112 -6.96 15.29 30.15
CA MET A 112 -7.55 14.01 29.71
C MET A 112 -7.90 14.05 28.21
N VAL A 113 -8.51 15.14 27.73
CA VAL A 113 -8.83 15.31 26.30
C VAL A 113 -7.57 15.34 25.45
N VAL A 114 -6.57 16.13 25.82
CA VAL A 114 -5.29 16.22 25.10
C VAL A 114 -4.58 14.85 25.09
N ASN A 115 -4.60 14.13 26.19
CA ASN A 115 -4.01 12.79 26.27
C ASN A 115 -4.78 11.80 25.38
N ALA A 116 -6.13 11.85 25.38
CA ALA A 116 -6.95 11.02 24.50
C ALA A 116 -6.60 11.27 23.01
N GLN A 117 -6.50 12.52 22.60
CA GLN A 117 -6.10 12.90 21.23
C GLN A 117 -4.71 12.37 20.86
N LYS A 118 -3.72 12.52 21.74
CA LYS A 118 -2.37 11.99 21.51
C LYS A 118 -2.35 10.47 21.36
N GLN A 119 -3.12 9.77 22.23
CA GLN A 119 -3.22 8.33 22.16
C GLN A 119 -3.95 7.88 20.89
N GLU A 120 -5.03 8.54 20.49
CA GLU A 120 -5.71 8.27 19.24
C GLU A 120 -4.78 8.41 18.03
N GLN A 121 -4.02 9.50 17.96
CA GLN A 121 -3.03 9.67 16.87
C GLN A 121 -2.00 8.54 16.83
N THR A 122 -1.52 8.12 18.00
CA THR A 122 -0.56 7.01 18.10
C THR A 122 -1.18 5.70 17.65
N ILE A 123 -2.42 5.42 18.06
CA ILE A 123 -3.18 4.23 17.66
C ILE A 123 -3.37 4.21 16.15
N ARG A 124 -3.87 5.30 15.56
CA ARG A 124 -4.10 5.39 14.11
C ARG A 124 -2.80 5.22 13.30
N ARG A 125 -1.72 5.84 13.74
CA ARG A 125 -0.42 5.69 13.08
C ARG A 125 0.06 4.23 13.09
N ARG A 126 -0.01 3.56 14.24
CA ARG A 126 0.36 2.14 14.34
C ARG A 126 -0.51 1.25 13.46
N ALA A 127 -1.81 1.49 13.43
CA ALA A 127 -2.72 0.74 12.55
C ALA A 127 -2.34 0.88 11.06
N THR A 128 -1.96 2.09 10.64
CA THR A 128 -1.49 2.31 9.26
C THR A 128 -0.16 1.60 8.98
N GLU A 129 0.76 1.60 9.95
CA GLU A 129 2.04 0.89 9.83
C GLU A 129 1.84 -0.63 9.73
N GLU A 130 0.97 -1.19 10.57
CA GLU A 130 0.63 -2.62 10.57
C GLU A 130 -0.09 -3.04 9.28
N ASP A 131 -1.02 -2.22 8.79
CA ASP A 131 -1.70 -2.44 7.51
C ASP A 131 -0.70 -2.47 6.34
N ALA A 132 0.24 -1.52 6.31
CA ALA A 132 1.28 -1.48 5.29
C ALA A 132 2.23 -2.70 5.35
N GLU A 133 2.56 -3.20 6.56
CA GLU A 133 3.35 -4.42 6.73
C GLU A 133 2.61 -5.64 6.16
N TRP A 134 1.30 -5.76 6.42
CA TRP A 134 0.47 -6.84 5.88
C TRP A 134 0.37 -6.81 4.35
N GLN A 135 0.12 -5.63 3.77
CA GLN A 135 0.05 -5.45 2.32
C GLN A 135 1.39 -5.82 1.67
N LYS A 136 2.49 -5.39 2.27
CA LYS A 136 3.83 -5.75 1.80
C LYS A 136 4.06 -7.27 1.87
N GLN A 137 3.71 -7.91 2.98
CA GLN A 137 3.87 -9.36 3.13
C GLN A 137 3.05 -10.13 2.10
N LEU A 138 1.83 -9.70 1.82
CA LEU A 138 0.96 -10.31 0.80
C LEU A 138 1.60 -10.18 -0.59
N GLN A 139 2.07 -8.99 -0.95
CA GLN A 139 2.73 -8.75 -2.23
C GLN A 139 4.03 -9.55 -2.37
N ASP A 140 4.90 -9.51 -1.37
CA ASP A 140 6.17 -10.24 -1.37
C ASP A 140 5.95 -11.76 -1.51
N SER A 141 4.93 -12.29 -0.83
CA SER A 141 4.58 -13.71 -0.91
C SER A 141 4.15 -14.12 -2.32
N ILE A 142 3.30 -13.32 -2.96
CA ILE A 142 2.83 -13.56 -4.33
C ILE A 142 4.00 -13.48 -5.32
N LEU A 143 4.80 -12.42 -5.26
CA LEU A 143 5.92 -12.22 -6.18
C LEU A 143 6.99 -13.32 -6.02
N SER A 144 7.35 -13.64 -4.79
CA SER A 144 8.31 -14.72 -4.52
C SER A 144 7.81 -16.08 -5.02
N PHE A 145 6.52 -16.36 -4.86
CA PHE A 145 5.94 -17.58 -5.42
C PHE A 145 6.04 -17.60 -6.94
N ILE A 146 5.65 -16.50 -7.61
CA ILE A 146 5.69 -16.39 -9.08
C ILE A 146 7.12 -16.57 -9.60
N GLU A 147 8.11 -15.96 -8.93
CA GLU A 147 9.52 -16.12 -9.32
C GLU A 147 9.96 -17.60 -9.25
N ASP A 148 9.63 -18.28 -8.16
CA ASP A 148 9.98 -19.70 -8.00
C ASP A 148 9.21 -20.58 -8.99
N TYR A 149 7.93 -20.35 -9.16
CA TYR A 149 7.08 -21.05 -10.12
C TYR A 149 7.63 -20.91 -11.55
N ASN A 150 8.09 -19.72 -11.92
CA ASN A 150 8.64 -19.47 -13.25
C ASN A 150 10.03 -20.07 -13.49
N LYS A 151 10.80 -20.42 -12.43
CA LYS A 151 12.07 -21.16 -12.60
C LYS A 151 11.86 -22.52 -13.25
N GLU A 152 10.72 -23.16 -12.99
CA GLU A 152 10.36 -24.46 -13.56
C GLU A 152 9.66 -24.31 -14.92
N HIS A 153 8.75 -23.35 -15.06
CA HIS A 153 7.90 -23.21 -16.24
C HIS A 153 8.51 -22.37 -17.38
N LYS A 154 9.46 -21.48 -17.04
CA LYS A 154 10.25 -20.66 -17.99
C LYS A 154 9.39 -19.87 -18.97
N TYR A 155 8.34 -19.23 -18.46
CA TYR A 155 7.57 -18.26 -19.21
C TYR A 155 8.40 -17.00 -19.47
N ASP A 156 8.26 -16.41 -20.64
CA ASP A 156 8.95 -15.16 -21.00
C ASP A 156 8.38 -13.97 -20.22
N ALA A 157 7.07 -14.02 -19.93
CA ALA A 157 6.41 -13.03 -19.08
C ALA A 157 5.17 -13.62 -18.39
N ILE A 158 4.93 -13.17 -17.18
CA ILE A 158 3.66 -13.35 -16.46
C ILE A 158 3.09 -11.97 -16.20
N LEU A 159 1.93 -11.67 -16.76
CA LEU A 159 1.28 -10.36 -16.72
C LEU A 159 0.11 -10.38 -15.74
N PHE A 160 -0.23 -9.21 -15.22
CA PHE A 160 -1.51 -9.04 -14.54
C PHE A 160 -2.64 -8.94 -15.58
N LYS A 161 -3.76 -9.58 -15.33
CA LYS A 161 -4.96 -9.48 -16.18
C LYS A 161 -5.39 -8.03 -16.43
N ALA A 162 -5.20 -7.16 -15.46
CA ALA A 162 -5.48 -5.73 -15.58
C ALA A 162 -4.54 -4.99 -16.55
N ALA A 163 -3.43 -5.59 -16.98
CA ALA A 163 -2.50 -4.96 -17.93
C ALA A 163 -3.00 -4.98 -19.38
N GLY A 164 -4.07 -5.72 -19.69
CA GLY A 164 -4.63 -5.81 -21.05
C GLY A 164 -6.15 -5.75 -21.06
N VAL A 165 -6.69 -5.45 -22.24
CA VAL A 165 -8.15 -5.43 -22.46
C VAL A 165 -8.71 -6.86 -22.65
N TYR A 166 -7.89 -7.74 -23.22
CA TYR A 166 -8.25 -9.13 -23.50
C TYR A 166 -7.02 -10.02 -23.45
N PHE A 167 -7.19 -11.18 -22.84
CA PHE A 167 -6.25 -12.29 -22.87
C PHE A 167 -6.99 -13.56 -23.24
N ASN A 168 -6.35 -14.43 -24.02
CA ASN A 168 -6.89 -15.75 -24.28
C ASN A 168 -6.96 -16.55 -22.96
N PRO A 169 -8.13 -17.12 -22.58
CA PRO A 169 -8.28 -17.91 -21.34
C PRO A 169 -7.27 -19.07 -21.21
N ALA A 170 -6.77 -19.61 -22.32
CA ALA A 170 -5.75 -20.66 -22.31
C ALA A 170 -4.38 -20.20 -21.77
N LEU A 171 -4.18 -18.88 -21.58
CA LEU A 171 -2.97 -18.29 -21.00
C LEU A 171 -3.08 -18.05 -19.48
N ASP A 172 -4.25 -18.32 -18.90
CA ASP A 172 -4.54 -18.12 -17.47
C ASP A 172 -3.84 -19.20 -16.64
N ILE A 173 -3.04 -18.76 -15.67
CA ILE A 173 -2.40 -19.62 -14.66
C ILE A 173 -2.84 -19.23 -13.23
N THR A 174 -3.94 -18.50 -13.11
CA THR A 174 -4.40 -17.96 -11.81
C THR A 174 -4.68 -19.07 -10.81
N THR A 175 -5.32 -20.16 -11.24
CA THR A 175 -5.67 -21.28 -10.37
C THR A 175 -4.43 -21.99 -9.85
N GLU A 176 -3.47 -22.29 -10.72
CA GLU A 176 -2.21 -22.93 -10.36
C GLU A 176 -1.41 -22.07 -9.37
N VAL A 177 -1.43 -20.75 -9.57
CA VAL A 177 -0.78 -19.80 -8.65
C VAL A 177 -1.48 -19.80 -7.30
N ILE A 178 -2.81 -19.77 -7.24
CA ILE A 178 -3.58 -19.84 -5.99
C ILE A 178 -3.30 -21.13 -5.23
N ASP A 179 -3.35 -22.27 -5.92
CA ASP A 179 -3.11 -23.56 -5.31
C ASP A 179 -1.69 -23.68 -4.74
N GLY A 180 -0.71 -23.20 -5.49
CA GLY A 180 0.67 -23.20 -5.05
C GLY A 180 0.93 -22.23 -3.88
N LEU A 181 0.34 -21.04 -3.91
CA LEU A 181 0.40 -20.10 -2.78
C LEU A 181 -0.20 -20.72 -1.52
N ASN A 182 -1.38 -21.34 -1.64
CA ASN A 182 -2.05 -21.96 -0.50
C ASN A 182 -1.29 -23.21 0.02
N ALA A 183 -0.64 -23.96 -0.85
CA ALA A 183 0.21 -25.09 -0.45
C ALA A 183 1.46 -24.62 0.32
N ARG A 184 2.02 -23.45 -0.01
CA ARG A 184 3.15 -22.85 0.74
C ARG A 184 2.71 -22.14 2.01
N TYR A 185 1.45 -21.76 2.10
CA TYR A 185 0.94 -20.98 3.21
C TYR A 185 0.90 -21.84 4.48
N ASN A 186 1.86 -21.61 5.35
CA ASN A 186 1.76 -22.05 6.73
C ASN A 186 1.21 -20.85 7.52
N LYS A 187 0.06 -21.02 8.19
CA LYS A 187 -0.55 -19.97 8.98
C LYS A 187 0.50 -19.34 9.91
N VAL A 188 1.04 -18.22 9.50
CA VAL A 188 1.94 -17.43 10.34
C VAL A 188 1.04 -16.76 11.37
N ALA A 189 1.32 -16.95 12.65
CA ALA A 189 0.69 -16.15 13.70
C ALA A 189 0.78 -14.67 13.29
N ALA A 190 -0.36 -13.99 13.28
CA ALA A 190 -0.42 -12.61 12.83
C ALA A 190 0.67 -11.78 13.51
N PRO A 191 1.50 -11.01 12.78
CA PRO A 191 2.60 -10.24 13.37
C PRO A 191 2.16 -9.34 14.52
N ALA A 192 0.85 -9.00 14.55
CA ALA A 192 0.23 -8.14 15.54
C ALA A 192 -0.06 -8.84 16.86
N GLU A 193 -0.40 -10.13 16.89
CA GLU A 193 -0.71 -10.82 18.16
C GLU A 193 0.52 -10.95 19.06
N GLU A 194 1.68 -11.23 18.47
CA GLU A 194 2.94 -11.34 19.21
C GLU A 194 3.47 -9.98 19.73
N LYS A 195 3.24 -8.90 18.96
CA LYS A 195 3.64 -7.54 19.38
C LYS A 195 2.66 -6.93 20.37
N ALA A 196 1.36 -7.21 20.26
CA ALA A 196 0.34 -6.71 21.17
C ALA A 196 0.46 -7.34 22.57
N GLU A 197 0.70 -8.65 22.66
CA GLU A 197 0.95 -9.33 23.95
C GLU A 197 2.21 -8.80 24.66
N LYS A 198 3.30 -8.60 23.89
CA LYS A 198 4.56 -8.03 24.44
C LYS A 198 4.43 -6.56 24.84
N ALA A 199 3.54 -5.79 24.22
CA ALA A 199 3.29 -4.39 24.58
C ALA A 199 2.41 -4.25 25.81
N ASP A 200 1.39 -5.10 25.95
CA ASP A 200 0.50 -5.13 27.14
C ASP A 200 1.22 -5.70 28.37
N GLU A 201 2.16 -6.62 28.19
CA GLU A 201 3.00 -7.13 29.28
C GLU A 201 4.00 -6.08 29.81
N LYS A 202 4.54 -5.23 28.90
CA LYS A 202 5.40 -4.09 29.30
C LYS A 202 4.63 -2.94 29.95
N ALA A 203 3.35 -2.79 29.69
CA ALA A 203 2.52 -1.74 30.27
C ALA A 203 1.99 -2.11 31.67
N LYS A 204 2.10 -3.39 32.08
CA LYS A 204 1.68 -3.89 33.39
C LYS A 204 2.83 -4.02 34.41
N LYS A 205 4.06 -3.73 34.00
CA LYS A 205 5.24 -3.59 34.88
C LYS A 205 5.63 -2.14 35.06
#